data_9fb02bccaf8eb85f7b9858c1e3217f37
#
_entry.id   9fb02bccaf8eb85f7b9858c1e3217f37
#
_cell.length_a   1.000
_cell.length_b   1.000
_cell.length_c   1.000
_cell.angle_alpha   90.00
_cell.angle_beta   90.00
_cell.angle_gamma   90.00
#
_symmetry.space_group_name_H-M   'P 1'
#
loop_
_entity.id
_entity.type
_entity.pdbx_description
1 polymer ?
#
loop_
_entity_poly.entity_id
_entity_poly.type
_entity_poly.pdbx_seq_one_letter_code
_entity_poly.pdbx_strand_id
1 'polypeptide(L)'
;MTQRQRGKSARHELGLRALKPALRAVVKAGRLTVIGAHATRLVIDSGSPGPSVAIKLHSAALPFKLLSRPSLALGEAYMDGSLTVEDGSIRDLLAIVTSGLDGLDELPIERLRAPLARIATRLTGNRRRKAARNVARHYDLSNEFYALFLDEDWQYSCAYFCEGCSSLEDAQAAKRSHIGQKLMVGEGMSVLDIGCGWGGLAIELAKQGAAEVLGISLSQEQLTLARQRAEEAGFAEEARFDFCDYRDLQGEFDRIVSVGMFEHVGPASYGSFFRAIEEHLAPDGVAVVHSIGRMAPPGGKDPWVDKYIFPGGYIPSLSETLSVVERMGLWVTDIEILRLHYAETLAHWYERFQSRREKALELFDERFCRMWEYYLAACEMMFRNGNLMVFQLQLAHKRDAVPLTREYLYAPRDQSAVPRDAGGNHLRCSCSARSRLLGTSNSEGVPPMRYDGSSTS
;
A
#
# COMPACT_ATOMS: atom_id res chain seq x y z
N MET A 1 16.44 2.64 47.80
CA MET A 1 15.63 3.30 46.70
C MET A 1 15.45 4.77 47.07
N THR A 2 15.93 5.67 46.22
CA THR A 2 15.78 7.10 46.44
C THR A 2 14.32 7.54 46.24
N GLN A 3 13.93 8.67 46.82
CA GLN A 3 12.56 9.21 46.69
C GLN A 3 12.13 9.42 45.22
N ARG A 4 13.09 9.76 44.34
CA ARG A 4 12.93 9.90 42.87
C ARG A 4 12.64 8.57 42.20
N GLN A 5 13.21 7.46 42.68
CA GLN A 5 12.98 6.09 42.19
C GLN A 5 11.58 5.59 42.58
N ARG A 6 11.13 5.90 43.81
CA ARG A 6 9.80 5.54 44.30
C ARG A 6 8.70 6.28 43.51
N GLY A 7 8.90 7.56 43.18
CA GLY A 7 7.96 8.33 42.36
C GLY A 7 7.86 7.80 40.92
N LYS A 8 8.95 7.40 40.31
CA LYS A 8 8.94 6.78 38.97
C LYS A 8 8.24 5.41 38.97
N SER A 9 8.45 4.60 40.01
CA SER A 9 7.79 3.29 40.15
C SER A 9 6.27 3.45 40.30
N ALA A 10 5.81 4.35 41.18
CA ALA A 10 4.39 4.60 41.39
C ALA A 10 3.68 5.12 40.12
N ARG A 11 4.33 6.01 39.36
CA ARG A 11 3.80 6.51 38.07
C ARG A 11 3.67 5.41 37.04
N HIS A 12 4.63 4.50 36.97
CA HIS A 12 4.60 3.37 36.03
C HIS A 12 3.48 2.38 36.37
N GLU A 13 3.33 2.05 37.66
CA GLU A 13 2.25 1.17 38.11
C GLU A 13 0.86 1.77 37.86
N LEU A 14 0.69 3.07 38.07
CA LEU A 14 -0.53 3.80 37.73
C LEU A 14 -0.82 3.71 36.22
N GLY A 15 0.22 3.89 35.37
CA GLY A 15 0.08 3.77 33.92
C GLY A 15 -0.36 2.38 33.46
N LEU A 16 0.22 1.31 34.03
CA LEU A 16 -0.20 -0.06 33.71
C LEU A 16 -1.62 -0.36 34.17
N ARG A 17 -2.02 0.15 35.36
CA ARG A 17 -3.40 0.02 35.83
C ARG A 17 -4.39 0.74 34.91
N ALA A 18 -4.04 1.95 34.42
CA ALA A 18 -4.85 2.70 33.46
C ALA A 18 -4.94 2.01 32.09
N LEU A 19 -3.88 1.32 31.64
CA LEU A 19 -3.85 0.60 30.37
C LEU A 19 -4.70 -0.70 30.40
N LYS A 20 -4.89 -1.30 31.57
CA LYS A 20 -5.56 -2.60 31.73
C LYS A 20 -6.95 -2.71 31.07
N PRO A 21 -7.87 -1.74 31.19
CA PRO A 21 -9.17 -1.81 30.52
C PRO A 21 -9.04 -1.84 28.99
N ALA A 22 -8.17 -1.01 28.40
CA ALA A 22 -7.94 -0.97 26.96
C ALA A 22 -7.34 -2.30 26.48
N LEU A 23 -6.37 -2.87 27.20
CA LEU A 23 -5.80 -4.18 26.87
C LEU A 23 -6.86 -5.29 26.94
N ARG A 24 -7.75 -5.28 27.93
CA ARG A 24 -8.84 -6.24 28.00
C ARG A 24 -9.84 -6.10 26.84
N ALA A 25 -10.02 -4.91 26.31
CA ALA A 25 -10.87 -4.67 25.15
C ALA A 25 -10.28 -5.27 23.88
N VAL A 26 -8.95 -5.24 23.71
CA VAL A 26 -8.29 -5.72 22.48
C VAL A 26 -7.84 -7.19 22.55
N VAL A 27 -7.54 -7.76 23.72
CA VAL A 27 -7.12 -9.17 23.85
C VAL A 27 -8.36 -10.07 23.83
N LYS A 28 -8.83 -10.45 22.65
CA LYS A 28 -9.99 -11.31 22.42
C LYS A 28 -9.60 -12.78 22.24
N ALA A 29 -8.36 -13.06 21.85
CA ALA A 29 -7.79 -14.40 21.71
C ALA A 29 -6.34 -14.38 22.21
N GLY A 30 -5.91 -15.51 22.80
CA GLY A 30 -4.56 -15.66 23.29
C GLY A 30 -4.28 -14.93 24.62
N ARG A 31 -3.00 -14.68 24.90
CA ARG A 31 -2.49 -14.16 26.17
C ARG A 31 -1.45 -13.06 25.94
N LEU A 32 -1.64 -11.92 26.59
CA LEU A 32 -0.68 -10.82 26.61
C LEU A 32 -0.13 -10.57 28.02
N THR A 33 1.19 -10.67 28.16
CA THR A 33 1.90 -10.31 29.39
C THR A 33 2.62 -8.99 29.16
N VAL A 34 2.30 -7.97 29.95
CA VAL A 34 2.96 -6.66 29.91
C VAL A 34 3.86 -6.54 31.15
N ILE A 35 5.16 -6.43 30.91
CA ILE A 35 6.19 -6.27 31.95
C ILE A 35 6.56 -4.80 32.02
N GLY A 36 6.36 -4.21 33.17
CA GLY A 36 6.73 -2.82 33.43
C GLY A 36 8.22 -2.64 33.74
N ALA A 37 8.69 -1.39 33.71
CA ALA A 37 10.09 -1.04 33.93
C ALA A 37 10.65 -1.50 35.31
N HIS A 38 9.79 -1.82 36.26
CA HIS A 38 10.17 -2.31 37.61
C HIS A 38 9.76 -3.78 37.83
N ALA A 39 9.72 -4.58 36.75
CA ALA A 39 9.30 -5.99 36.75
C ALA A 39 7.85 -6.25 37.22
N THR A 40 7.03 -5.20 37.37
CA THR A 40 5.58 -5.35 37.57
C THR A 40 4.99 -6.06 36.36
N ARG A 41 4.23 -7.13 36.58
CA ARG A 41 3.60 -7.90 35.50
C ARG A 41 2.09 -7.67 35.49
N LEU A 42 1.55 -7.39 34.31
CA LEU A 42 0.12 -7.36 34.03
C LEU A 42 -0.17 -8.45 33.00
N VAL A 43 -0.93 -9.45 33.37
CA VAL A 43 -1.35 -10.54 32.48
C VAL A 43 -2.80 -10.32 32.09
N ILE A 44 -3.05 -10.35 30.79
CA ILE A 44 -4.39 -10.38 30.21
C ILE A 44 -4.49 -11.68 29.43
N ASP A 45 -5.37 -12.55 29.90
CA ASP A 45 -5.68 -13.84 29.26
C ASP A 45 -7.13 -13.79 28.80
N SER A 46 -7.38 -14.07 27.53
CA SER A 46 -8.74 -14.08 26.97
C SER A 46 -9.52 -15.33 27.34
N GLY A 47 -8.85 -16.41 27.72
CA GLY A 47 -9.42 -17.73 27.87
C GLY A 47 -9.72 -18.46 26.54
N SER A 48 -9.45 -17.80 25.40
CA SER A 48 -9.62 -18.38 24.06
C SER A 48 -8.26 -18.72 23.45
N PRO A 49 -8.17 -19.77 22.59
CA PRO A 49 -6.94 -20.09 21.87
C PRO A 49 -6.41 -18.91 21.06
N GLY A 50 -5.09 -18.74 21.02
CA GLY A 50 -4.42 -17.68 20.28
C GLY A 50 -2.95 -17.53 20.68
N PRO A 51 -2.25 -16.53 20.13
CA PRO A 51 -0.85 -16.28 20.45
C PRO A 51 -0.62 -15.97 21.93
N SER A 52 0.56 -16.33 22.44
CA SER A 52 1.02 -15.93 23.77
C SER A 52 2.24 -15.03 23.62
N VAL A 53 2.14 -13.80 24.10
CA VAL A 53 3.17 -12.77 23.92
C VAL A 53 3.52 -12.10 25.24
N ALA A 54 4.81 -11.90 25.49
CA ALA A 54 5.28 -11.06 26.57
C ALA A 54 6.03 -9.83 26.02
N ILE A 55 5.59 -8.64 26.42
CA ILE A 55 6.24 -7.39 26.08
C ILE A 55 6.75 -6.66 27.31
N LYS A 56 7.84 -5.91 27.16
CA LYS A 56 8.39 -5.07 28.21
C LYS A 56 8.36 -3.61 27.81
N LEU A 57 7.82 -2.79 28.71
CA LEU A 57 7.77 -1.34 28.57
C LEU A 57 8.89 -0.72 29.39
N HIS A 58 9.88 -0.12 28.72
CA HIS A 58 11.08 0.44 29.38
C HIS A 58 10.85 1.87 29.91
N SER A 59 9.77 2.54 29.52
CA SER A 59 9.44 3.91 29.92
C SER A 59 8.17 3.99 30.76
N ALA A 60 8.21 4.70 31.90
CA ALA A 60 7.04 4.96 32.73
C ALA A 60 5.96 5.85 32.04
N ALA A 61 6.33 6.57 31.00
CA ALA A 61 5.40 7.40 30.23
C ALA A 61 4.69 6.61 29.12
N LEU A 62 5.24 5.48 28.69
CA LEU A 62 4.74 4.73 27.53
C LEU A 62 3.30 4.24 27.70
N PRO A 63 2.84 3.73 28.85
CA PRO A 63 1.43 3.34 29.01
C PRO A 63 0.46 4.48 28.73
N PHE A 64 0.78 5.71 29.11
CA PHE A 64 -0.06 6.89 28.86
C PHE A 64 -0.05 7.31 27.39
N LYS A 65 1.11 7.18 26.71
CA LYS A 65 1.20 7.41 25.26
C LYS A 65 0.36 6.41 24.48
N LEU A 66 0.41 5.12 24.86
CA LEU A 66 -0.41 4.04 24.26
C LEU A 66 -1.91 4.31 24.44
N LEU A 67 -2.35 4.90 25.55
CA LEU A 67 -3.74 5.31 25.74
C LEU A 67 -4.13 6.52 24.91
N SER A 68 -3.22 7.48 24.75
CA SER A 68 -3.54 8.76 24.07
C SER A 68 -3.42 8.67 22.54
N ARG A 69 -2.47 7.90 22.01
CA ARG A 69 -2.17 7.77 20.58
C ARG A 69 -1.72 6.33 20.28
N PRO A 70 -2.62 5.33 20.38
CA PRO A 70 -2.25 3.92 20.41
C PRO A 70 -1.40 3.48 19.20
N SER A 71 -1.86 3.72 17.97
CA SER A 71 -1.15 3.34 16.75
C SER A 71 0.24 3.99 16.68
N LEU A 72 0.32 5.31 16.80
CA LEU A 72 1.60 6.03 16.70
C LEU A 72 2.55 5.62 17.83
N ALA A 73 2.06 5.52 19.08
CA ALA A 73 2.90 5.21 20.22
C ALA A 73 3.40 3.75 20.22
N LEU A 74 2.61 2.80 19.71
CA LEU A 74 3.01 1.40 19.63
C LEU A 74 4.16 1.24 18.61
N GLY A 75 3.97 1.76 17.39
CA GLY A 75 5.00 1.67 16.35
C GLY A 75 6.28 2.42 16.74
N GLU A 76 6.19 3.65 17.26
CA GLU A 76 7.38 4.40 17.71
C GLU A 76 8.10 3.69 18.85
N ALA A 77 7.38 3.13 19.83
CA ALA A 77 7.98 2.44 20.95
C ALA A 77 8.71 1.16 20.54
N TYR A 78 8.19 0.44 19.54
CA TYR A 78 8.87 -0.71 18.96
C TYR A 78 10.13 -0.29 18.20
N MET A 79 10.03 0.72 17.35
CA MET A 79 11.15 1.28 16.59
C MET A 79 12.28 1.75 17.50
N ASP A 80 11.96 2.48 18.56
CA ASP A 80 12.94 3.08 19.47
C ASP A 80 13.47 2.09 20.55
N GLY A 81 12.94 0.86 20.60
CA GLY A 81 13.27 -0.11 21.62
C GLY A 81 12.74 0.23 23.03
N SER A 82 11.87 1.24 23.17
CA SER A 82 11.20 1.52 24.45
C SER A 82 10.06 0.53 24.76
N LEU A 83 9.67 -0.28 23.76
CA LEU A 83 8.93 -1.52 23.86
C LEU A 83 9.75 -2.65 23.24
N THR A 84 9.98 -3.75 23.98
CA THR A 84 10.61 -4.97 23.47
C THR A 84 9.66 -6.15 23.63
N VAL A 85 9.75 -7.10 22.70
CA VAL A 85 9.07 -8.39 22.79
C VAL A 85 10.04 -9.35 23.50
N GLU A 86 9.64 -9.87 24.65
CA GLU A 86 10.46 -10.76 25.49
C GLU A 86 10.14 -12.24 25.20
N ASP A 87 8.93 -12.52 24.73
CA ASP A 87 8.47 -13.85 24.33
C ASP A 87 7.43 -13.71 23.22
N GLY A 88 7.49 -14.56 22.18
CA GLY A 88 6.72 -14.42 20.95
C GLY A 88 7.37 -13.45 19.96
N SER A 89 6.59 -12.88 19.07
CA SER A 89 7.03 -11.95 18.02
C SER A 89 6.20 -10.65 17.98
N ILE A 90 6.69 -9.63 17.27
CA ILE A 90 5.89 -8.42 17.00
C ILE A 90 4.64 -8.76 16.17
N ARG A 91 4.72 -9.74 15.27
CA ARG A 91 3.61 -10.25 14.48
C ARG A 91 2.52 -10.83 15.37
N ASP A 92 2.88 -11.62 16.39
CA ASP A 92 1.94 -12.17 17.38
C ASP A 92 1.30 -11.08 18.23
N LEU A 93 2.08 -10.08 18.67
CA LEU A 93 1.54 -8.92 19.38
C LEU A 93 0.49 -8.19 18.54
N LEU A 94 0.80 -7.94 17.27
CA LEU A 94 -0.10 -7.26 16.34
C LEU A 94 -1.32 -8.11 16.01
N ALA A 95 -1.20 -9.44 15.93
CA ALA A 95 -2.33 -10.35 15.78
C ALA A 95 -3.31 -10.22 16.96
N ILE A 96 -2.80 -10.20 18.19
CA ILE A 96 -3.62 -9.99 19.40
C ILE A 96 -4.32 -8.62 19.35
N VAL A 97 -3.59 -7.55 19.04
CA VAL A 97 -4.11 -6.19 19.05
C VAL A 97 -5.17 -5.99 17.96
N THR A 98 -4.91 -6.48 16.75
CA THR A 98 -5.82 -6.26 15.61
C THR A 98 -7.07 -7.11 15.68
N SER A 99 -7.04 -8.30 16.31
CA SER A 99 -8.22 -9.13 16.51
C SER A 99 -9.28 -8.51 17.44
N GLY A 100 -8.92 -7.50 18.19
CA GLY A 100 -9.81 -6.82 19.13
C GLY A 100 -10.03 -5.32 18.83
N LEU A 101 -9.69 -4.83 17.64
CA LEU A 101 -9.84 -3.42 17.30
C LEU A 101 -11.29 -2.92 17.41
N ASP A 102 -12.27 -3.75 17.05
CA ASP A 102 -13.70 -3.42 17.19
C ASP A 102 -14.08 -3.08 18.66
N GLY A 103 -13.38 -3.68 19.63
CA GLY A 103 -13.55 -3.36 21.05
C GLY A 103 -13.04 -1.96 21.44
N LEU A 104 -12.12 -1.38 20.67
CA LEU A 104 -11.66 0.01 20.89
C LEU A 104 -12.66 1.03 20.37
N ASP A 105 -13.36 0.74 19.28
CA ASP A 105 -14.40 1.62 18.71
C ASP A 105 -15.59 1.82 19.68
N GLU A 106 -15.77 0.91 20.61
CA GLU A 106 -16.78 1.00 21.67
C GLU A 106 -16.38 1.98 22.78
N LEU A 107 -15.10 2.34 22.87
CA LEU A 107 -14.64 3.30 23.89
C LEU A 107 -15.16 4.71 23.61
N PRO A 108 -15.72 5.42 24.62
CA PRO A 108 -16.33 6.74 24.43
C PRO A 108 -15.40 7.79 23.79
N ILE A 109 -14.10 7.67 24.00
CA ILE A 109 -13.10 8.61 23.50
C ILE A 109 -12.91 8.51 21.98
N GLU A 110 -13.01 7.31 21.42
CA GLU A 110 -12.88 7.08 19.97
C GLU A 110 -14.15 7.53 19.24
N ARG A 111 -15.33 7.34 19.82
CA ARG A 111 -16.60 7.85 19.28
C ARG A 111 -16.60 9.37 19.08
N LEU A 112 -15.86 10.11 19.92
CA LEU A 112 -15.71 11.58 19.82
C LEU A 112 -14.64 12.01 18.80
N ARG A 113 -13.58 11.19 18.59
CA ARG A 113 -12.45 11.52 17.70
C ARG A 113 -12.73 11.18 16.23
N ALA A 114 -13.46 10.10 15.95
CA ALA A 114 -13.72 9.61 14.61
C ALA A 114 -14.34 10.65 13.66
N PRO A 115 -15.36 11.45 14.00
CA PRO A 115 -15.95 12.43 13.10
C PRO A 115 -14.99 13.57 12.74
N LEU A 116 -14.17 14.04 13.69
CA LEU A 116 -13.19 15.11 13.44
C LEU A 116 -12.06 14.66 12.52
N ALA A 117 -11.57 13.43 12.68
CA ALA A 117 -10.57 12.85 11.81
C ALA A 117 -11.08 12.68 10.36
N ARG A 118 -12.35 12.30 10.20
CA ARG A 118 -13.00 12.18 8.87
C ARG A 118 -13.08 13.51 8.14
N ILE A 119 -13.46 14.60 8.84
CA ILE A 119 -13.55 15.95 8.26
C ILE A 119 -12.16 16.44 7.85
N ALA A 120 -11.16 16.30 8.70
CA ALA A 120 -9.78 16.70 8.39
C ALA A 120 -9.23 15.97 7.16
N THR A 121 -9.52 14.67 7.01
CA THR A 121 -9.05 13.86 5.88
C THR A 121 -9.71 14.27 4.56
N ARG A 122 -11.01 14.60 4.56
CA ARG A 122 -11.72 15.06 3.35
C ARG A 122 -11.19 16.37 2.78
N LEU A 123 -10.57 17.20 3.61
CA LEU A 123 -10.00 18.49 3.19
C LEU A 123 -8.55 18.36 2.68
N THR A 124 -7.90 17.22 2.88
CA THR A 124 -6.53 16.99 2.42
C THR A 124 -6.50 16.44 1.00
N GLY A 125 -6.39 17.33 0.02
CA GLY A 125 -6.09 16.96 -1.38
C GLY A 125 -4.60 16.80 -1.63
N ASN A 126 -4.24 15.91 -2.55
CA ASN A 126 -2.85 15.72 -2.97
C ASN A 126 -2.51 16.69 -4.11
N ARG A 127 -2.05 17.91 -3.76
CA ARG A 127 -1.61 18.91 -4.75
C ARG A 127 -0.40 18.38 -5.53
N ARG A 128 -0.30 18.68 -6.86
CA ARG A 128 0.74 18.19 -7.79
C ARG A 128 2.16 18.19 -7.19
N ARG A 129 2.64 19.32 -6.64
CA ARG A 129 3.96 19.43 -6.01
C ARG A 129 4.14 18.56 -4.76
N LYS A 130 3.05 18.28 -4.05
CA LYS A 130 3.05 17.43 -2.85
C LYS A 130 3.03 15.95 -3.26
N ALA A 131 2.32 15.60 -4.34
CA ALA A 131 2.25 14.23 -4.86
C ALA A 131 3.64 13.72 -5.27
N ALA A 132 4.34 14.45 -6.14
CA ALA A 132 5.69 14.08 -6.57
C ALA A 132 6.67 13.95 -5.39
N ARG A 133 6.64 14.89 -4.41
CA ARG A 133 7.49 14.83 -3.23
C ARG A 133 7.15 13.65 -2.31
N ASN A 134 5.88 13.31 -2.16
CA ASN A 134 5.45 12.18 -1.33
C ASN A 134 5.85 10.84 -1.97
N VAL A 135 5.69 10.71 -3.30
CA VAL A 135 6.13 9.55 -4.07
C VAL A 135 7.64 9.39 -3.95
N ALA A 136 8.42 10.43 -4.25
CA ALA A 136 9.87 10.42 -4.10
C ALA A 136 10.28 9.96 -2.68
N ARG A 137 9.70 10.55 -1.63
CA ARG A 137 10.07 10.23 -0.24
C ARG A 137 9.80 8.78 0.17
N HIS A 138 8.80 8.13 -0.41
CA HIS A 138 8.49 6.72 -0.11
C HIS A 138 9.36 5.78 -0.94
N TYR A 139 9.59 6.11 -2.23
CA TYR A 139 10.34 5.27 -3.17
C TYR A 139 11.83 5.61 -3.26
N ASP A 140 12.31 6.63 -2.50
CA ASP A 140 13.75 6.96 -2.34
C ASP A 140 14.54 5.91 -1.49
N LEU A 141 13.87 4.82 -1.07
CA LEU A 141 14.58 3.64 -0.59
C LEU A 141 15.25 2.96 -1.79
N SER A 142 16.51 2.58 -1.63
CA SER A 142 17.31 2.05 -2.74
C SER A 142 16.66 0.79 -3.36
N ASN A 143 16.86 0.61 -4.66
CA ASN A 143 16.46 -0.62 -5.35
C ASN A 143 17.04 -1.86 -4.68
N GLU A 144 18.28 -1.78 -4.16
CA GLU A 144 18.92 -2.85 -3.39
C GLU A 144 18.10 -3.28 -2.17
N PHE A 145 17.45 -2.33 -1.48
CA PHE A 145 16.58 -2.64 -0.36
C PHE A 145 15.30 -3.37 -0.79
N TYR A 146 14.65 -2.90 -1.86
CA TYR A 146 13.44 -3.56 -2.37
C TYR A 146 13.73 -4.99 -2.87
N ALA A 147 14.89 -5.25 -3.44
CA ALA A 147 15.34 -6.57 -3.86
C ALA A 147 15.49 -7.57 -2.68
N LEU A 148 15.54 -7.10 -1.44
CA LEU A 148 15.62 -7.98 -0.27
C LEU A 148 14.32 -8.76 -0.04
N PHE A 149 13.17 -8.26 -0.45
CA PHE A 149 11.89 -8.87 -0.07
C PHE A 149 10.86 -8.98 -1.21
N LEU A 150 10.98 -8.20 -2.31
CA LEU A 150 10.10 -8.33 -3.46
C LEU A 150 10.39 -9.63 -4.25
N ASP A 151 9.47 -9.97 -5.15
CA ASP A 151 9.65 -10.98 -6.19
C ASP A 151 10.63 -10.51 -7.26
N GLU A 152 11.04 -11.44 -8.15
CA GLU A 152 11.99 -11.16 -9.22
C GLU A 152 11.51 -10.08 -10.21
N ASP A 153 10.19 -9.90 -10.36
CA ASP A 153 9.59 -8.88 -11.21
C ASP A 153 9.27 -7.56 -10.49
N TRP A 154 9.74 -7.41 -9.25
CA TRP A 154 9.63 -6.17 -8.49
C TRP A 154 8.19 -5.65 -8.30
N GLN A 155 7.26 -6.57 -8.02
CA GLN A 155 5.86 -6.22 -7.82
C GLN A 155 5.60 -5.75 -6.40
N TYR A 156 5.54 -4.45 -6.16
CA TYR A 156 5.22 -3.87 -4.85
C TYR A 156 3.72 -3.59 -4.72
N SER A 157 2.92 -4.64 -4.91
CA SER A 157 1.45 -4.63 -4.82
C SER A 157 0.93 -6.02 -4.47
N CYS A 158 -0.37 -6.11 -4.16
CA CYS A 158 -1.03 -7.37 -3.79
C CYS A 158 -0.87 -8.41 -4.91
N ALA A 159 -0.35 -9.59 -4.58
CA ALA A 159 -0.29 -10.76 -5.45
C ALA A 159 -1.66 -11.45 -5.56
N TYR A 160 -1.82 -12.36 -6.50
CA TYR A 160 -3.01 -13.18 -6.69
C TYR A 160 -2.67 -14.66 -6.49
N PHE A 161 -2.97 -15.18 -5.32
CA PHE A 161 -2.70 -16.58 -4.97
C PHE A 161 -3.79 -17.48 -5.55
N CYS A 162 -3.54 -17.97 -6.76
CA CYS A 162 -4.43 -18.92 -7.43
C CYS A 162 -4.23 -20.35 -6.90
N GLU A 163 -5.13 -21.24 -7.25
CA GLU A 163 -4.93 -22.68 -7.00
C GLU A 163 -3.66 -23.16 -7.74
N GLY A 164 -2.76 -23.81 -7.00
CA GLY A 164 -1.46 -24.26 -7.52
C GLY A 164 -0.33 -23.22 -7.44
N CYS A 165 -0.59 -21.97 -7.04
CA CYS A 165 0.46 -21.01 -6.76
C CYS A 165 1.26 -21.44 -5.52
N SER A 166 2.54 -21.74 -5.67
CA SER A 166 3.41 -22.25 -4.60
C SER A 166 4.40 -21.22 -4.05
N SER A 167 4.59 -20.11 -4.75
CA SER A 167 5.56 -19.06 -4.41
C SER A 167 4.96 -17.67 -4.59
N LEU A 168 5.66 -16.65 -4.08
CA LEU A 168 5.33 -15.26 -4.33
C LEU A 168 5.48 -14.91 -5.81
N GLU A 169 6.48 -15.47 -6.49
CA GLU A 169 6.73 -15.32 -7.92
C GLU A 169 5.52 -15.80 -8.73
N ASP A 170 5.03 -17.02 -8.45
CA ASP A 170 3.83 -17.58 -9.11
C ASP A 170 2.61 -16.67 -8.88
N ALA A 171 2.41 -16.23 -7.64
CA ALA A 171 1.27 -15.39 -7.28
C ALA A 171 1.33 -13.99 -7.92
N GLN A 172 2.53 -13.41 -8.07
CA GLN A 172 2.73 -12.14 -8.77
C GLN A 172 2.58 -12.28 -10.30
N ALA A 173 3.05 -13.37 -10.87
CA ALA A 173 2.83 -13.70 -12.28
C ALA A 173 1.32 -13.89 -12.54
N ALA A 174 0.64 -14.66 -11.69
CA ALA A 174 -0.80 -14.84 -11.77
C ALA A 174 -1.58 -13.49 -11.65
N LYS A 175 -1.15 -12.58 -10.79
CA LYS A 175 -1.73 -11.24 -10.69
C LYS A 175 -1.63 -10.44 -11.99
N ARG A 176 -0.45 -10.43 -12.62
CA ARG A 176 -0.24 -9.74 -13.91
C ARG A 176 -1.10 -10.34 -15.01
N SER A 177 -1.13 -11.67 -15.08
CA SER A 177 -1.99 -12.39 -16.02
C SER A 177 -3.47 -12.08 -15.81
N HIS A 178 -3.94 -12.13 -14.58
CA HIS A 178 -5.33 -11.86 -14.21
C HIS A 178 -5.76 -10.41 -14.55
N ILE A 179 -4.89 -9.45 -14.32
CA ILE A 179 -5.13 -8.04 -14.73
C ILE A 179 -5.20 -7.94 -16.25
N GLY A 180 -4.29 -8.58 -16.99
CA GLY A 180 -4.31 -8.60 -18.45
C GLY A 180 -5.57 -9.26 -19.03
N GLN A 181 -6.09 -10.32 -18.38
CA GLN A 181 -7.38 -10.93 -18.73
C GLN A 181 -8.55 -9.97 -18.48
N LYS A 182 -8.57 -9.27 -17.34
CA LYS A 182 -9.60 -8.24 -17.05
C LYS A 182 -9.55 -7.09 -18.04
N LEU A 183 -8.38 -6.68 -18.46
CA LEU A 183 -8.21 -5.67 -19.50
C LEU A 183 -8.59 -6.20 -20.88
N MET A 184 -8.66 -7.52 -21.08
CA MET A 184 -8.83 -8.14 -22.38
C MET A 184 -7.80 -7.61 -23.40
N VAL A 185 -6.52 -7.57 -22.98
CA VAL A 185 -5.44 -7.11 -23.85
C VAL A 185 -5.29 -8.06 -25.02
N GLY A 186 -5.21 -7.52 -26.24
CA GLY A 186 -5.05 -8.26 -27.47
C GLY A 186 -4.04 -7.59 -28.40
N GLU A 187 -3.80 -8.24 -29.54
CA GLU A 187 -2.84 -7.79 -30.56
C GLU A 187 -3.22 -6.39 -31.10
N GLY A 188 -2.24 -5.51 -31.22
CA GLY A 188 -2.41 -4.19 -31.79
C GLY A 188 -3.00 -3.12 -30.85
N MET A 189 -3.35 -3.46 -29.63
CA MET A 189 -3.96 -2.52 -28.68
C MET A 189 -2.94 -1.58 -28.04
N SER A 190 -3.35 -0.34 -27.80
CA SER A 190 -2.64 0.66 -26.99
C SER A 190 -3.06 0.57 -25.52
N VAL A 191 -2.09 0.57 -24.60
CA VAL A 191 -2.32 0.43 -23.16
C VAL A 191 -1.65 1.55 -22.39
N LEU A 192 -2.34 2.13 -21.42
CA LEU A 192 -1.79 3.08 -20.45
C LEU A 192 -1.69 2.40 -19.08
N ASP A 193 -0.48 2.41 -18.47
CA ASP A 193 -0.23 1.98 -17.08
C ASP A 193 0.05 3.20 -16.19
N ILE A 194 -0.96 3.60 -15.39
CA ILE A 194 -0.87 4.78 -14.51
C ILE A 194 -0.24 4.36 -13.18
N GLY A 195 0.99 4.76 -12.96
CA GLY A 195 1.79 4.36 -11.78
C GLY A 195 2.52 3.04 -12.02
N CYS A 196 3.21 2.93 -13.15
CA CYS A 196 3.83 1.71 -13.67
C CYS A 196 4.95 1.11 -12.78
N GLY A 197 5.40 1.82 -11.74
CA GLY A 197 6.49 1.37 -10.88
C GLY A 197 7.75 1.03 -11.70
N TRP A 198 8.31 -0.15 -11.48
CA TRP A 198 9.50 -0.66 -12.20
C TRP A 198 9.16 -1.37 -13.51
N GLY A 199 7.97 -1.14 -14.08
CA GLY A 199 7.60 -1.57 -15.43
C GLY A 199 7.17 -3.01 -15.60
N GLY A 200 7.17 -3.83 -14.54
CA GLY A 200 6.91 -5.26 -14.66
C GLY A 200 5.53 -5.61 -15.23
N LEU A 201 4.48 -4.85 -14.91
CA LEU A 201 3.15 -5.04 -15.52
C LEU A 201 3.13 -4.60 -16.98
N ALA A 202 3.70 -3.43 -17.30
CA ALA A 202 3.73 -2.91 -18.67
C ALA A 202 4.46 -3.87 -19.62
N ILE A 203 5.62 -4.40 -19.20
CA ILE A 203 6.37 -5.41 -19.96
C ILE A 203 5.55 -6.69 -20.16
N GLU A 204 4.83 -7.13 -19.14
CA GLU A 204 3.94 -8.30 -19.22
C GLU A 204 2.79 -8.09 -20.22
N LEU A 205 2.18 -6.90 -20.23
CA LEU A 205 1.10 -6.57 -21.17
C LEU A 205 1.61 -6.50 -22.62
N ALA A 206 2.84 -6.01 -22.83
CA ALA A 206 3.51 -6.07 -24.14
C ALA A 206 3.74 -7.54 -24.58
N LYS A 207 4.25 -8.42 -23.70
CA LYS A 207 4.37 -9.87 -23.97
C LYS A 207 3.04 -10.52 -24.31
N GLN A 208 1.94 -10.00 -23.77
CA GLN A 208 0.58 -10.49 -24.05
C GLN A 208 0.00 -10.01 -25.38
N GLY A 209 0.75 -9.24 -26.17
CA GLY A 209 0.40 -8.81 -27.52
C GLY A 209 -0.04 -7.35 -27.65
N ALA A 210 0.05 -6.53 -26.61
CA ALA A 210 -0.17 -5.08 -26.77
C ALA A 210 0.87 -4.49 -27.74
N ALA A 211 0.42 -3.67 -28.69
CA ALA A 211 1.31 -3.02 -29.66
C ALA A 211 2.12 -1.89 -29.03
N GLU A 212 1.50 -1.17 -28.08
CA GLU A 212 2.14 -0.08 -27.35
C GLU A 212 1.62 -0.07 -25.91
N VAL A 213 2.53 -0.05 -24.95
CA VAL A 213 2.22 0.15 -23.53
C VAL A 213 2.98 1.38 -23.05
N LEU A 214 2.26 2.44 -22.68
CA LEU A 214 2.81 3.62 -22.06
C LEU A 214 2.70 3.52 -20.55
N GLY A 215 3.82 3.31 -19.85
CA GLY A 215 3.91 3.39 -18.40
C GLY A 215 4.25 4.80 -17.94
N ILE A 216 3.47 5.36 -17.02
CA ILE A 216 3.77 6.66 -16.41
C ILE A 216 4.01 6.57 -14.92
N SER A 217 4.99 7.34 -14.42
CA SER A 217 5.31 7.45 -12.99
C SER A 217 5.86 8.84 -12.68
N LEU A 218 5.80 9.23 -11.41
CA LEU A 218 6.45 10.42 -10.85
C LEU A 218 7.79 10.09 -10.14
N SER A 219 8.32 8.87 -10.30
CA SER A 219 9.62 8.44 -9.80
C SER A 219 10.59 8.21 -10.96
N GLN A 220 11.59 9.07 -11.07
CA GLN A 220 12.62 8.94 -12.11
C GLN A 220 13.47 7.68 -11.93
N GLU A 221 13.71 7.26 -10.69
CA GLU A 221 14.45 6.03 -10.38
C GLU A 221 13.74 4.79 -10.88
N GLN A 222 12.42 4.70 -10.61
CA GLN A 222 11.60 3.61 -11.11
C GLN A 222 11.60 3.55 -12.63
N LEU A 223 11.44 4.70 -13.30
CA LEU A 223 11.41 4.77 -14.76
C LEU A 223 12.75 4.39 -15.39
N THR A 224 13.86 4.73 -14.75
CA THR A 224 15.20 4.35 -15.24
C THR A 224 15.34 2.83 -15.25
N LEU A 225 14.98 2.17 -14.16
CA LEU A 225 15.03 0.71 -14.08
C LEU A 225 13.98 0.05 -14.98
N ALA A 226 12.78 0.64 -15.12
CA ALA A 226 11.75 0.12 -16.01
C ALA A 226 12.19 0.09 -17.46
N ARG A 227 12.87 1.14 -17.96
CA ARG A 227 13.44 1.17 -19.32
C ARG A 227 14.51 0.11 -19.51
N GLN A 228 15.45 0.02 -18.57
CA GLN A 228 16.50 -1.03 -18.62
C GLN A 228 15.88 -2.42 -18.67
N ARG A 229 14.88 -2.72 -17.86
CA ARG A 229 14.20 -4.01 -17.84
C ARG A 229 13.44 -4.30 -19.13
N ALA A 230 12.84 -3.29 -19.76
CA ALA A 230 12.19 -3.46 -21.06
C ALA A 230 13.21 -3.77 -22.16
N GLU A 231 14.39 -3.13 -22.16
CA GLU A 231 15.51 -3.43 -23.06
C GLU A 231 16.01 -4.87 -22.85
N GLU A 232 16.28 -5.27 -21.61
CA GLU A 232 16.71 -6.62 -21.24
C GLU A 232 15.70 -7.70 -21.63
N ALA A 233 14.39 -7.39 -21.54
CA ALA A 233 13.31 -8.29 -21.93
C ALA A 233 13.04 -8.31 -23.44
N GLY A 234 13.63 -7.39 -24.23
CA GLY A 234 13.41 -7.25 -25.68
C GLY A 234 12.09 -6.59 -26.08
N PHE A 235 11.50 -5.78 -25.19
CA PHE A 235 10.22 -5.07 -25.40
C PHE A 235 10.34 -3.54 -25.27
N ALA A 236 11.52 -2.97 -25.55
CA ALA A 236 11.75 -1.54 -25.43
C ALA A 236 10.94 -0.69 -26.43
N GLU A 237 10.56 -1.25 -27.57
CA GLU A 237 9.74 -0.56 -28.56
C GLU A 237 8.26 -0.58 -28.20
N GLU A 238 7.77 -1.66 -27.57
CA GLU A 238 6.37 -1.84 -27.17
C GLU A 238 6.09 -1.25 -25.79
N ALA A 239 7.02 -1.35 -24.83
CA ALA A 239 6.85 -0.86 -23.45
C ALA A 239 7.69 0.39 -23.22
N ARG A 240 7.05 1.57 -23.28
CA ARG A 240 7.68 2.87 -23.10
C ARG A 240 7.32 3.46 -21.75
N PHE A 241 8.23 4.29 -21.18
CA PHE A 241 8.08 4.80 -19.82
C PHE A 241 8.39 6.30 -19.77
N ASP A 242 7.39 7.09 -19.29
CA ASP A 242 7.48 8.53 -19.23
C ASP A 242 7.27 9.10 -17.82
N PHE A 243 8.03 10.16 -17.51
CA PHE A 243 7.79 10.95 -16.31
C PHE A 243 6.61 11.89 -16.54
N CYS A 244 5.42 11.45 -16.17
CA CYS A 244 4.18 12.17 -16.44
C CYS A 244 3.19 12.04 -15.28
N ASP A 245 2.50 13.14 -14.97
CA ASP A 245 1.33 13.11 -14.10
C ASP A 245 0.09 12.75 -14.94
N TYR A 246 -0.73 11.83 -14.48
CA TYR A 246 -1.94 11.39 -15.19
C TYR A 246 -2.90 12.55 -15.55
N ARG A 247 -2.77 13.69 -14.89
CA ARG A 247 -3.56 14.93 -15.17
C ARG A 247 -3.04 15.74 -16.37
N ASP A 248 -1.88 15.38 -16.90
CA ASP A 248 -1.22 16.03 -18.02
C ASP A 248 -1.13 15.10 -19.26
N LEU A 249 -1.83 13.96 -19.20
CA LEU A 249 -1.94 13.00 -20.29
C LEU A 249 -2.53 13.60 -21.56
N GLN A 250 -2.16 13.01 -22.68
CA GLN A 250 -2.75 13.28 -24.01
C GLN A 250 -2.91 11.96 -24.75
N GLY A 251 -3.88 11.91 -25.66
CA GLY A 251 -4.16 10.73 -26.44
C GLY A 251 -5.29 9.88 -25.87
N GLU A 252 -5.60 8.82 -26.54
CA GLU A 252 -6.65 7.84 -26.23
C GLU A 252 -6.02 6.45 -26.22
N PHE A 253 -6.48 5.57 -25.33
CA PHE A 253 -5.94 4.23 -25.14
C PHE A 253 -7.07 3.21 -25.16
N ASP A 254 -6.83 2.06 -25.83
CA ASP A 254 -7.77 0.94 -25.81
C ASP A 254 -7.94 0.36 -24.41
N ARG A 255 -6.87 0.39 -23.62
CA ARG A 255 -6.85 -0.15 -22.24
C ARG A 255 -6.15 0.79 -21.28
N ILE A 256 -6.69 0.93 -20.09
CA ILE A 256 -6.08 1.72 -19.01
C ILE A 256 -5.97 0.86 -17.76
N VAL A 257 -4.81 0.83 -17.13
CA VAL A 257 -4.60 0.14 -15.86
C VAL A 257 -3.95 1.05 -14.83
N SER A 258 -4.29 0.85 -13.57
CA SER A 258 -3.63 1.49 -12.44
C SER A 258 -3.59 0.53 -11.26
N VAL A 259 -2.40 0.24 -10.74
CA VAL A 259 -2.18 -0.72 -9.65
C VAL A 259 -1.45 -0.05 -8.50
N GLY A 260 -2.10 0.06 -7.32
CA GLY A 260 -1.49 0.60 -6.09
C GLY A 260 -1.20 2.11 -6.12
N MET A 261 -1.71 2.84 -7.11
CA MET A 261 -1.53 4.29 -7.23
C MET A 261 -2.70 5.08 -6.65
N PHE A 262 -3.92 4.52 -6.69
CA PHE A 262 -5.14 5.22 -6.30
C PHE A 262 -5.13 5.65 -4.81
N GLU A 263 -4.41 4.93 -3.96
CA GLU A 263 -4.17 5.26 -2.55
C GLU A 263 -3.41 6.59 -2.36
N HIS A 264 -2.67 7.01 -3.38
CA HIS A 264 -1.92 8.27 -3.37
C HIS A 264 -2.73 9.45 -3.92
N VAL A 265 -3.90 9.21 -4.51
CA VAL A 265 -4.76 10.26 -5.11
C VAL A 265 -5.43 11.12 -4.04
N GLY A 266 -6.01 10.48 -3.03
CA GLY A 266 -6.77 11.12 -1.96
C GLY A 266 -8.19 11.57 -2.37
N PRO A 267 -9.14 11.62 -1.41
CA PRO A 267 -10.57 11.80 -1.69
C PRO A 267 -10.93 13.07 -2.49
N ALA A 268 -10.22 14.17 -2.23
CA ALA A 268 -10.46 15.43 -2.94
C ALA A 268 -10.10 15.40 -4.44
N SER A 269 -9.32 14.39 -4.87
CA SER A 269 -8.83 14.26 -6.26
C SER A 269 -9.40 13.04 -6.99
N TYR A 270 -10.27 12.24 -6.36
CA TYR A 270 -10.89 11.07 -7.01
C TYR A 270 -11.62 11.44 -8.30
N GLY A 271 -12.38 12.57 -8.29
CA GLY A 271 -13.03 13.08 -9.48
C GLY A 271 -12.08 13.37 -10.64
N SER A 272 -10.88 13.94 -10.35
CA SER A 272 -9.88 14.19 -11.39
C SER A 272 -9.24 12.91 -11.91
N PHE A 273 -9.09 11.90 -11.05
CA PHE A 273 -8.52 10.61 -11.43
C PHE A 273 -9.45 9.82 -12.37
N PHE A 274 -10.72 9.67 -11.99
CA PHE A 274 -11.68 8.95 -12.84
C PHE A 274 -12.05 9.73 -14.11
N ARG A 275 -12.00 11.06 -14.07
CA ARG A 275 -12.14 11.87 -15.27
C ARG A 275 -10.98 11.66 -16.25
N ALA A 276 -9.74 11.54 -15.76
CA ALA A 276 -8.61 11.23 -16.63
C ALA A 276 -8.77 9.84 -17.27
N ILE A 277 -9.30 8.85 -16.55
CA ILE A 277 -9.62 7.56 -17.12
C ILE A 277 -10.72 7.70 -18.18
N GLU A 278 -11.80 8.41 -17.89
CA GLU A 278 -12.92 8.62 -18.82
C GLU A 278 -12.50 9.38 -20.09
N GLU A 279 -11.71 10.43 -19.99
CA GLU A 279 -11.26 11.27 -21.10
C GLU A 279 -10.23 10.56 -22.03
N HIS A 280 -9.46 9.60 -21.49
CA HIS A 280 -8.38 8.93 -22.22
C HIS A 280 -8.70 7.47 -22.59
N LEU A 281 -9.83 6.94 -22.16
CA LEU A 281 -10.27 5.58 -22.52
C LEU A 281 -11.02 5.63 -23.86
N ALA A 282 -10.62 4.78 -24.81
CA ALA A 282 -11.31 4.63 -26.08
C ALA A 282 -12.79 4.26 -25.90
N PRO A 283 -13.69 4.56 -26.84
CA PRO A 283 -15.12 4.28 -26.72
C PRO A 283 -15.48 2.82 -26.44
N ASP A 284 -14.68 1.87 -26.94
CA ASP A 284 -14.79 0.42 -26.69
C ASP A 284 -13.74 -0.06 -25.68
N GLY A 285 -13.11 0.88 -24.96
CA GLY A 285 -12.03 0.63 -24.04
C GLY A 285 -12.46 0.02 -22.73
N VAL A 286 -11.50 -0.65 -22.07
CA VAL A 286 -11.67 -1.22 -20.72
C VAL A 286 -10.56 -0.70 -19.82
N ALA A 287 -10.94 -0.25 -18.63
CA ALA A 287 -9.99 0.17 -17.60
C ALA A 287 -10.07 -0.74 -16.37
N VAL A 288 -8.91 -0.97 -15.71
CA VAL A 288 -8.84 -1.70 -14.44
C VAL A 288 -8.10 -0.87 -13.39
N VAL A 289 -8.76 -0.64 -12.27
CA VAL A 289 -8.18 0.03 -11.10
C VAL A 289 -8.04 -0.97 -9.96
N HIS A 290 -6.81 -1.29 -9.59
CA HIS A 290 -6.47 -2.16 -8.46
C HIS A 290 -5.95 -1.31 -7.30
N SER A 291 -6.63 -1.34 -6.17
CA SER A 291 -6.27 -0.54 -5.01
C SER A 291 -6.56 -1.25 -3.69
N ILE A 292 -5.73 -0.94 -2.68
CA ILE A 292 -6.11 -1.21 -1.30
C ILE A 292 -7.37 -0.40 -0.98
N GLY A 293 -8.30 -1.04 -0.29
CA GLY A 293 -9.54 -0.43 0.16
C GLY A 293 -9.95 -0.90 1.55
N ARG A 294 -11.06 -0.39 2.04
CA ARG A 294 -11.66 -0.83 3.30
C ARG A 294 -13.12 -1.23 3.12
N MET A 295 -13.52 -2.32 3.78
CA MET A 295 -14.89 -2.77 3.94
C MET A 295 -15.55 -2.08 5.14
N ALA A 296 -15.39 -0.76 5.21
CA ALA A 296 -15.96 0.08 6.26
C ALA A 296 -16.26 1.46 5.66
N PRO A 297 -17.10 2.27 6.31
CA PRO A 297 -17.32 3.67 5.91
C PRO A 297 -15.99 4.43 5.80
N PRO A 298 -15.97 5.57 5.05
CA PRO A 298 -14.80 6.43 4.96
C PRO A 298 -14.21 6.75 6.33
N GLY A 299 -12.91 6.58 6.49
CA GLY A 299 -12.21 6.73 7.77
C GLY A 299 -11.06 7.74 7.74
N GLY A 300 -10.36 7.84 8.86
CA GLY A 300 -9.13 8.62 8.96
C GLY A 300 -7.90 7.87 8.43
N LYS A 301 -6.78 8.56 8.41
CA LYS A 301 -5.46 7.98 8.15
C LYS A 301 -4.87 7.42 9.43
N ASP A 302 -4.14 6.32 9.33
CA ASP A 302 -3.31 5.86 10.43
C ASP A 302 -2.13 6.82 10.64
N PRO A 303 -1.94 7.41 11.82
CA PRO A 303 -0.92 8.43 12.05
C PRO A 303 0.52 7.90 11.92
N TRP A 304 0.74 6.61 12.22
CA TRP A 304 2.06 6.01 12.13
C TRP A 304 2.41 5.73 10.66
N VAL A 305 1.47 5.16 9.90
CA VAL A 305 1.64 4.90 8.46
C VAL A 305 1.82 6.22 7.69
N ASP A 306 1.02 7.25 7.99
CA ASP A 306 1.13 8.58 7.34
C ASP A 306 2.49 9.25 7.64
N LYS A 307 3.05 9.02 8.84
CA LYS A 307 4.33 9.63 9.24
C LYS A 307 5.54 8.91 8.66
N TYR A 308 5.56 7.58 8.66
CA TYR A 308 6.77 6.80 8.43
C TYR A 308 6.79 6.05 7.10
N ILE A 309 5.64 5.62 6.56
CA ILE A 309 5.57 4.73 5.40
C ILE A 309 5.00 5.45 4.18
N PHE A 310 3.73 5.90 4.23
CA PHE A 310 3.02 6.49 3.10
C PHE A 310 2.53 7.91 3.41
N PRO A 311 3.41 8.93 3.42
CA PRO A 311 3.02 10.30 3.68
C PRO A 311 1.97 10.78 2.68
N GLY A 312 0.81 11.18 3.18
CA GLY A 312 -0.30 11.65 2.35
C GLY A 312 -1.19 10.53 1.78
N GLY A 313 -0.83 9.26 1.94
CA GLY A 313 -1.64 8.12 1.53
C GLY A 313 -3.02 8.08 2.20
N TYR A 314 -4.00 7.50 1.53
CA TYR A 314 -5.34 7.31 2.05
C TYR A 314 -5.94 6.02 1.51
N ILE A 315 -6.45 5.17 2.38
CA ILE A 315 -7.13 3.93 2.00
C ILE A 315 -8.61 4.24 1.76
N PRO A 316 -9.08 4.17 0.49
CA PRO A 316 -10.46 4.46 0.14
C PRO A 316 -11.45 3.43 0.70
N SER A 317 -12.67 3.86 0.99
CA SER A 317 -13.80 2.93 1.05
C SER A 317 -14.34 2.66 -0.35
N LEU A 318 -14.90 1.47 -0.56
CA LEU A 318 -15.53 1.14 -1.85
C LEU A 318 -16.70 2.07 -2.14
N SER A 319 -17.50 2.42 -1.12
CA SER A 319 -18.65 3.31 -1.26
C SER A 319 -18.28 4.73 -1.73
N GLU A 320 -17.19 5.32 -1.21
CA GLU A 320 -16.76 6.64 -1.67
C GLU A 320 -16.15 6.59 -3.09
N THR A 321 -15.49 5.51 -3.44
CA THR A 321 -14.93 5.28 -4.78
C THR A 321 -16.04 5.16 -5.82
N LEU A 322 -16.99 4.24 -5.61
CA LEU A 322 -18.09 4.00 -6.53
C LEU A 322 -18.98 5.23 -6.70
N SER A 323 -19.23 5.99 -5.64
CA SER A 323 -20.02 7.21 -5.73
C SER A 323 -19.38 8.28 -6.64
N VAL A 324 -18.08 8.23 -6.87
CA VAL A 324 -17.40 9.11 -7.84
C VAL A 324 -17.49 8.52 -9.24
N VAL A 325 -17.26 7.22 -9.41
CA VAL A 325 -17.36 6.53 -10.71
C VAL A 325 -18.75 6.72 -11.34
N GLU A 326 -19.81 6.56 -10.56
CA GLU A 326 -21.20 6.77 -11.01
C GLU A 326 -21.42 8.16 -11.63
N ARG A 327 -20.75 9.20 -11.10
CA ARG A 327 -20.85 10.57 -11.63
C ARG A 327 -20.02 10.84 -12.88
N MET A 328 -19.10 9.94 -13.23
CA MET A 328 -18.25 10.05 -14.43
C MET A 328 -18.88 9.41 -15.67
N GLY A 329 -20.02 8.74 -15.55
CA GLY A 329 -20.68 8.08 -16.68
C GLY A 329 -20.02 6.77 -17.11
N LEU A 330 -19.03 6.27 -16.34
CA LEU A 330 -18.41 4.98 -16.58
C LEU A 330 -19.28 3.85 -16.03
N TRP A 331 -19.42 2.79 -16.80
CA TRP A 331 -19.99 1.52 -16.32
C TRP A 331 -18.97 0.77 -15.47
N VAL A 332 -19.43 0.31 -14.31
CA VAL A 332 -18.71 -0.69 -13.53
C VAL A 332 -19.13 -2.05 -14.07
N THR A 333 -18.26 -2.69 -14.84
CA THR A 333 -18.55 -3.98 -15.47
C THR A 333 -18.19 -5.16 -14.59
N ASP A 334 -17.22 -4.99 -13.68
CA ASP A 334 -16.86 -5.97 -12.64
C ASP A 334 -16.25 -5.31 -11.40
N ILE A 335 -16.47 -5.95 -10.24
CA ILE A 335 -15.78 -5.65 -8.98
C ILE A 335 -15.32 -6.97 -8.38
N GLU A 336 -14.03 -7.15 -8.22
CA GLU A 336 -13.46 -8.28 -7.48
C GLU A 336 -12.80 -7.82 -6.20
N ILE A 337 -13.09 -8.51 -5.10
CA ILE A 337 -12.48 -8.24 -3.78
C ILE A 337 -11.46 -9.32 -3.47
N LEU A 338 -10.19 -8.95 -3.50
CA LEU A 338 -9.06 -9.80 -3.16
C LEU A 338 -8.82 -9.74 -1.64
N ARG A 339 -9.62 -10.49 -0.90
CA ARG A 339 -9.71 -10.47 0.57
C ARG A 339 -8.35 -10.63 1.28
N LEU A 340 -7.87 -11.88 1.39
CA LEU A 340 -6.67 -12.24 2.13
C LEU A 340 -5.40 -12.30 1.28
N HIS A 341 -5.49 -12.09 -0.03
CA HIS A 341 -4.33 -12.15 -0.93
C HIS A 341 -3.21 -11.20 -0.50
N TYR A 342 -3.57 -10.01 -0.01
CA TYR A 342 -2.53 -9.08 0.44
C TYR A 342 -1.95 -9.47 1.81
N ALA A 343 -2.72 -10.14 2.66
CA ALA A 343 -2.17 -10.70 3.90
C ALA A 343 -1.09 -11.74 3.58
N GLU A 344 -1.35 -12.64 2.63
CA GLU A 344 -0.37 -13.63 2.17
C GLU A 344 0.84 -12.96 1.50
N THR A 345 0.64 -11.95 0.65
CA THR A 345 1.73 -11.18 0.04
C THR A 345 2.64 -10.56 1.10
N LEU A 346 2.05 -9.90 2.11
CA LEU A 346 2.78 -9.26 3.20
C LEU A 346 3.49 -10.27 4.10
N ALA A 347 2.92 -11.46 4.30
CA ALA A 347 3.57 -12.55 5.00
C ALA A 347 4.84 -13.01 4.27
N HIS A 348 4.78 -13.21 2.96
CA HIS A 348 5.96 -13.54 2.14
C HIS A 348 7.01 -12.43 2.21
N TRP A 349 6.62 -11.15 2.10
CA TRP A 349 7.56 -10.04 2.23
C TRP A 349 8.19 -9.98 3.61
N TYR A 350 7.42 -10.21 4.68
CA TYR A 350 7.92 -10.25 6.04
C TYR A 350 8.97 -11.35 6.22
N GLU A 351 8.70 -12.57 5.79
CA GLU A 351 9.60 -13.71 5.90
C GLU A 351 10.89 -13.50 5.09
N ARG A 352 10.78 -12.97 3.87
CA ARG A 352 11.94 -12.62 3.04
C ARG A 352 12.79 -11.52 3.67
N PHE A 353 12.14 -10.48 4.20
CA PHE A 353 12.82 -9.42 4.91
C PHE A 353 13.54 -9.96 6.14
N GLN A 354 12.89 -10.79 6.96
CA GLN A 354 13.51 -11.38 8.15
C GLN A 354 14.71 -12.26 7.79
N SER A 355 14.63 -13.06 6.73
CA SER A 355 15.73 -13.91 6.29
C SER A 355 16.95 -13.12 5.78
N ARG A 356 16.76 -11.85 5.40
CA ARG A 356 17.80 -10.95 4.88
C ARG A 356 17.98 -9.70 5.73
N ARG A 357 17.52 -9.73 6.99
CA ARG A 357 17.54 -8.58 7.90
C ARG A 357 18.94 -8.02 8.17
N GLU A 358 19.95 -8.88 8.19
CA GLU A 358 21.36 -8.47 8.36
C GLU A 358 21.80 -7.57 7.19
N LYS A 359 21.42 -7.92 5.94
CA LYS A 359 21.71 -7.06 4.77
C LYS A 359 20.97 -5.72 4.85
N ALA A 360 19.73 -5.73 5.35
CA ALA A 360 19.01 -4.48 5.59
C ALA A 360 19.69 -3.60 6.64
N LEU A 361 20.31 -4.22 7.67
CA LEU A 361 21.06 -3.53 8.71
C LEU A 361 22.40 -2.94 8.19
N GLU A 362 23.00 -3.54 7.15
CA GLU A 362 24.15 -2.97 6.44
C GLU A 362 23.79 -1.70 5.65
N LEU A 363 22.55 -1.63 5.13
CA LEU A 363 22.07 -0.49 4.36
C LEU A 363 21.49 0.64 5.25
N PHE A 364 20.93 0.26 6.40
CA PHE A 364 20.20 1.17 7.30
C PHE A 364 20.56 0.87 8.78
N ASP A 365 19.93 1.57 9.71
CA ASP A 365 20.06 1.35 11.13
C ASP A 365 19.02 0.36 11.72
N GLU A 366 19.22 -0.05 12.95
CA GLU A 366 18.30 -0.95 13.69
C GLU A 366 16.90 -0.37 13.82
N ARG A 367 16.79 0.96 13.96
CA ARG A 367 15.51 1.64 14.08
C ARG A 367 14.70 1.54 12.79
N PHE A 368 15.36 1.65 11.63
CA PHE A 368 14.75 1.46 10.33
C PHE A 368 14.31 0.00 10.14
N CYS A 369 15.17 -0.96 10.47
CA CYS A 369 14.84 -2.39 10.37
C CYS A 369 13.59 -2.73 11.20
N ARG A 370 13.50 -2.23 12.44
CA ARG A 370 12.29 -2.37 13.27
C ARG A 370 11.08 -1.66 12.69
N MET A 371 11.27 -0.50 12.07
CA MET A 371 10.20 0.21 11.38
C MET A 371 9.60 -0.65 10.26
N TRP A 372 10.46 -1.24 9.43
CA TRP A 372 10.02 -2.04 8.30
C TRP A 372 9.36 -3.36 8.73
N GLU A 373 9.93 -4.02 9.70
CA GLU A 373 9.36 -5.21 10.35
C GLU A 373 7.97 -4.93 10.91
N TYR A 374 7.82 -3.84 11.66
CA TYR A 374 6.53 -3.40 12.20
C TYR A 374 5.53 -3.08 11.09
N TYR A 375 5.95 -2.40 10.03
CA TYR A 375 5.12 -2.06 8.88
C TYR A 375 4.53 -3.31 8.23
N LEU A 376 5.37 -4.28 7.85
CA LEU A 376 4.92 -5.49 7.17
C LEU A 376 3.97 -6.30 8.05
N ALA A 377 4.33 -6.50 9.32
CA ALA A 377 3.50 -7.24 10.28
C ALA A 377 2.17 -6.53 10.59
N ALA A 378 2.18 -5.19 10.77
CA ALA A 378 0.97 -4.43 11.06
C ALA A 378 0.00 -4.44 9.88
N CYS A 379 0.51 -4.26 8.66
CA CYS A 379 -0.32 -4.33 7.46
C CYS A 379 -0.89 -5.73 7.26
N GLU A 380 -0.07 -6.80 7.40
CA GLU A 380 -0.57 -8.18 7.31
C GLU A 380 -1.74 -8.42 8.28
N MET A 381 -1.55 -8.06 9.55
CA MET A 381 -2.57 -8.29 10.58
C MET A 381 -3.83 -7.44 10.34
N MET A 382 -3.71 -6.26 9.76
CA MET A 382 -4.88 -5.44 9.37
C MET A 382 -5.67 -6.05 8.22
N PHE A 383 -5.04 -6.78 7.29
CA PHE A 383 -5.74 -7.56 6.26
C PHE A 383 -6.35 -8.85 6.80
N ARG A 384 -5.72 -9.51 7.79
CA ARG A 384 -6.22 -10.75 8.39
C ARG A 384 -7.40 -10.51 9.34
N ASN A 385 -7.30 -9.51 10.19
CA ASN A 385 -8.19 -9.32 11.34
C ASN A 385 -8.98 -8.02 11.27
N GLY A 386 -8.55 -7.04 10.46
CA GLY A 386 -9.21 -5.75 10.31
C GLY A 386 -10.14 -5.69 9.10
N ASN A 387 -10.44 -4.48 8.67
CA ASN A 387 -11.36 -4.23 7.57
C ASN A 387 -10.68 -3.87 6.24
N LEU A 388 -9.37 -4.12 6.11
CA LEU A 388 -8.66 -3.88 4.87
C LEU A 388 -8.92 -4.98 3.85
N MET A 389 -9.01 -4.58 2.60
CA MET A 389 -9.14 -5.47 1.44
C MET A 389 -8.40 -4.85 0.25
N VAL A 390 -8.27 -5.58 -0.82
CA VAL A 390 -7.94 -5.03 -2.13
C VAL A 390 -9.15 -5.19 -3.03
N PHE A 391 -9.45 -4.18 -3.83
CA PHE A 391 -10.46 -4.28 -4.87
C PHE A 391 -9.83 -4.08 -6.25
N GLN A 392 -10.41 -4.73 -7.25
CA GLN A 392 -10.19 -4.47 -8.66
C GLN A 392 -11.51 -4.03 -9.28
N LEU A 393 -11.56 -2.79 -9.76
CA LEU A 393 -12.70 -2.25 -10.51
C LEU A 393 -12.40 -2.37 -11.99
N GLN A 394 -13.29 -3.01 -12.74
CA GLN A 394 -13.29 -3.00 -14.20
C GLN A 394 -14.32 -1.98 -14.67
N LEU A 395 -13.89 -1.06 -15.51
CA LEU A 395 -14.65 0.11 -15.97
C LEU A 395 -14.67 0.18 -17.49
N ALA A 396 -15.76 0.68 -18.06
CA ALA A 396 -15.89 0.89 -19.50
C ALA A 396 -16.89 2.01 -19.81
N HIS A 397 -16.85 2.57 -21.02
CA HIS A 397 -17.88 3.48 -21.50
C HIS A 397 -19.19 2.75 -21.83
N LYS A 398 -19.09 1.53 -22.34
CA LYS A 398 -20.23 0.71 -22.77
C LYS A 398 -20.45 -0.46 -21.82
N ARG A 399 -21.71 -0.80 -21.54
CA ARG A 399 -22.07 -1.93 -20.68
C ARG A 399 -21.74 -3.29 -21.30
N ASP A 400 -21.60 -3.35 -22.60
CA ASP A 400 -21.29 -4.54 -23.42
C ASP A 400 -19.84 -4.57 -23.94
N ALA A 401 -18.98 -3.71 -23.40
CA ALA A 401 -17.54 -3.70 -23.71
C ALA A 401 -16.81 -4.98 -23.24
N VAL A 402 -17.41 -5.73 -22.33
CA VAL A 402 -16.87 -6.98 -21.78
C VAL A 402 -17.87 -8.12 -21.95
N PRO A 403 -17.41 -9.39 -21.98
CA PRO A 403 -18.31 -10.55 -22.03
C PRO A 403 -19.32 -10.57 -20.87
N LEU A 404 -20.49 -11.14 -21.14
CA LEU A 404 -21.60 -11.21 -20.18
C LEU A 404 -21.27 -12.02 -18.93
N THR A 405 -20.40 -13.04 -19.06
CA THR A 405 -19.97 -13.92 -17.97
C THR A 405 -18.49 -13.73 -17.69
N ARG A 406 -18.05 -14.17 -16.51
CA ARG A 406 -16.64 -14.08 -16.06
C ARG A 406 -15.74 -15.20 -16.62
N GLU A 407 -16.21 -16.05 -17.49
CA GLU A 407 -15.45 -17.20 -18.02
C GLU A 407 -14.15 -16.76 -18.71
N TYR A 408 -14.14 -15.60 -19.37
CA TYR A 408 -12.95 -15.03 -20.01
C TYR A 408 -11.80 -14.76 -19.03
N LEU A 409 -12.05 -14.63 -17.72
CA LEU A 409 -11.03 -14.43 -16.71
C LEU A 409 -10.26 -15.72 -16.38
N TYR A 410 -10.80 -16.88 -16.70
CA TYR A 410 -10.27 -18.19 -16.31
C TYR A 410 -9.99 -19.09 -17.51
N ALA A 411 -10.42 -18.68 -18.70
CA ALA A 411 -10.14 -19.43 -19.93
C ALA A 411 -8.63 -19.40 -20.24
N PRO A 412 -8.03 -20.52 -20.69
CA PRO A 412 -6.71 -20.48 -21.28
C PRO A 412 -6.76 -19.50 -22.47
N ARG A 413 -5.79 -18.59 -22.57
CA ARG A 413 -5.72 -17.69 -23.73
C ARG A 413 -5.51 -18.50 -24.98
N ASP A 414 -6.54 -18.65 -25.80
CA ASP A 414 -6.41 -19.09 -27.14
C ASP A 414 -5.88 -17.93 -28.00
N GLN A 415 -4.63 -18.00 -28.40
CA GLN A 415 -3.96 -16.95 -29.19
C GLN A 415 -4.58 -16.74 -30.59
N SER A 416 -5.65 -17.47 -30.93
CA SER A 416 -6.29 -17.46 -32.24
C SER A 416 -7.63 -16.72 -32.32
N ALA A 417 -8.19 -16.20 -31.23
CA ALA A 417 -9.54 -15.65 -31.22
C ALA A 417 -9.60 -14.14 -30.95
N VAL A 418 -8.93 -13.32 -31.77
CA VAL A 418 -9.19 -11.87 -31.82
C VAL A 418 -9.73 -11.55 -33.23
N PRO A 419 -10.93 -10.95 -33.37
CA PRO A 419 -11.42 -10.50 -34.68
C PRO A 419 -10.46 -9.45 -35.25
N ARG A 420 -9.88 -9.73 -36.40
CA ARG A 420 -9.11 -8.72 -37.15
C ARG A 420 -10.08 -7.81 -37.88
N ASP A 421 -10.46 -6.71 -37.27
CA ASP A 421 -11.02 -5.56 -37.98
C ASP A 421 -10.82 -4.29 -37.13
N ALA A 422 -9.73 -3.59 -37.37
CA ALA A 422 -9.62 -2.14 -37.13
C ALA A 422 -8.39 -1.59 -37.85
N GLY A 423 -8.63 -0.74 -38.84
CA GLY A 423 -7.60 -0.01 -39.57
C GLY A 423 -6.78 0.86 -38.65
N GLY A 424 -5.47 0.64 -38.67
CA GLY A 424 -4.51 1.35 -37.83
C GLY A 424 -4.45 2.84 -38.14
N ASN A 425 -4.71 3.63 -37.12
CA ASN A 425 -4.27 5.00 -37.04
C ASN A 425 -3.16 5.08 -35.99
N HIS A 426 -1.91 5.12 -36.44
CA HIS A 426 -0.77 5.38 -35.57
C HIS A 426 -0.81 6.80 -35.05
N LEU A 427 -1.42 7.00 -33.88
CA LEU A 427 -1.34 8.24 -33.14
C LEU A 427 -0.06 8.23 -32.31
N ARG A 428 0.86 9.16 -32.63
CA ARG A 428 2.05 9.42 -31.81
C ARG A 428 1.57 10.06 -30.51
N CYS A 429 1.50 9.30 -29.43
CA CYS A 429 1.35 9.82 -28.07
C CYS A 429 2.66 10.42 -27.62
N SER A 430 2.71 11.72 -27.43
CA SER A 430 3.84 12.41 -26.80
C SER A 430 3.34 13.21 -25.60
N CYS A 431 3.92 13.00 -24.44
CA CYS A 431 3.72 13.87 -23.31
C CYS A 431 4.50 15.17 -23.57
N SER A 432 3.84 16.25 -23.98
CA SER A 432 4.51 17.53 -24.18
C SER A 432 4.83 18.16 -22.82
N ALA A 433 5.96 17.80 -22.24
CA ALA A 433 6.54 18.54 -21.13
C ALA A 433 6.93 19.94 -21.64
N ARG A 434 6.13 20.96 -21.36
CA ARG A 434 6.62 22.34 -21.39
C ARG A 434 7.64 22.47 -20.27
N SER A 435 8.92 22.22 -20.61
CA SER A 435 10.07 22.62 -19.82
C SER A 435 10.13 24.13 -19.75
N ARG A 436 9.50 24.72 -18.75
CA ARG A 436 9.80 26.08 -18.32
C ARG A 436 10.62 25.99 -17.05
N LEU A 437 11.94 26.16 -17.27
CA LEU A 437 12.89 26.80 -16.37
C LEU A 437 12.95 26.30 -14.92
N LEU A 438 13.81 25.33 -14.68
CA LEU A 438 14.69 25.39 -13.52
C LEU A 438 16.12 25.41 -14.05
N GLY A 439 16.76 26.56 -13.83
CA GLY A 439 18.12 26.83 -14.25
C GLY A 439 19.10 25.80 -13.70
N THR A 440 20.09 25.54 -14.52
CA THR A 440 21.30 24.80 -14.17
C THR A 440 21.92 25.37 -12.90
N SER A 441 21.92 24.59 -11.83
CA SER A 441 22.84 24.77 -10.72
C SER A 441 23.37 23.39 -10.31
N ASN A 442 24.66 23.26 -10.58
CA ASN A 442 25.68 22.37 -10.06
C ASN A 442 25.27 21.20 -9.17
N SER A 443 25.70 20.05 -9.64
CA SER A 443 25.89 18.80 -8.90
C SER A 443 26.78 19.02 -7.67
N GLU A 444 26.15 19.17 -6.50
CA GLU A 444 26.82 18.89 -5.22
C GLU A 444 26.05 17.74 -4.58
N GLY A 445 26.79 16.69 -4.22
CA GLY A 445 26.27 15.45 -3.68
C GLY A 445 25.44 15.69 -2.42
N VAL A 446 24.25 15.16 -2.43
CA VAL A 446 23.38 15.11 -1.26
C VAL A 446 23.93 14.06 -0.31
N PRO A 447 24.29 14.43 0.93
CA PRO A 447 24.73 13.44 1.92
C PRO A 447 23.57 12.54 2.32
N PRO A 448 23.84 11.29 2.76
CA PRO A 448 22.80 10.36 3.19
C PRO A 448 22.00 10.94 4.36
N MET A 449 20.68 10.84 4.29
CA MET A 449 19.77 11.32 5.32
C MET A 449 20.08 10.63 6.66
N ARG A 450 20.62 11.38 7.59
CA ARG A 450 20.55 11.02 9.01
C ARG A 450 19.15 11.33 9.51
N TYR A 451 18.45 10.33 10.03
CA TYR A 451 17.22 10.53 10.77
C TYR A 451 17.52 11.24 12.08
N ASP A 452 17.48 12.55 12.05
CA ASP A 452 17.73 13.39 13.23
C ASP A 452 16.52 13.33 14.18
N GLY A 453 16.76 12.77 15.35
CA GLY A 453 15.75 12.54 16.40
C GLY A 453 15.48 13.75 17.30
N SER A 454 15.72 14.99 16.85
CA SER A 454 15.51 16.18 17.68
C SER A 454 14.46 17.11 17.09
N SER A 455 13.23 17.00 17.57
CA SER A 455 12.34 18.15 17.65
C SER A 455 11.82 18.27 19.08
N THR A 456 12.51 19.07 19.86
CA THR A 456 12.05 19.66 21.11
C THR A 456 10.99 20.72 20.82
N SER A 457 10.00 20.72 21.67
CA SER A 457 8.90 21.59 22.07
C SER A 457 7.53 21.24 21.53
#